data_7f5893b2bf4bed516ca4b2bc152cd106
#
_entry.id   7f5893b2bf4bed516ca4b2bc152cd106
#
_cell.length_a   1.000
_cell.length_b   1.000
_cell.length_c   1.000
_cell.angle_alpha   90.00
_cell.angle_beta   90.00
_cell.angle_gamma   90.00
#
_symmetry.space_group_name_H-M   'P 1'
#
loop_
_entity.id
_entity.type
_entity.pdbx_description
1 polymer ?
#
loop_
_entity_poly.entity_id
_entity_poly.type
_entity_poly.pdbx_seq_one_letter_code
_entity_poly.pdbx_strand_id
1 'polypeptide(L)'
;AVASMLYRDYSRKDGEWIPNEYGGRENLEAIDLLRRMNEAVYRNFPDVQTYAEESTAWPMVSRPTHVGGLGFGFKWDMGWMHDMLGYLARDPIHRRFHQNELTFRMIYAWGESFVLSLSHDEVVHGKGSLVGKMPGDAWQQLANLRLLFACQWTQPGKKLLFMGGEFGQRAEWNHDRSLDWHLLDDPAHAGVMQWVADLNRAMTEQPALHQLDHDPDGFFWIDFSDADNSVLSFARRGREGSWVVVVFNFTPIARHDYRVGVPAGGTWYELLNSDAEIYGGSGLGNGGQVHSDDTNLHGQSHAVSLTLPPLAALVLRSEVQVNG
;
A
#
# COMPACT_ATOMS: atom_id res chain seq x y z
N ALA A 1 15.83 14.04 -3.34
CA ALA A 1 16.29 13.42 -2.08
C ALA A 1 16.43 14.48 -0.98
N VAL A 2 15.32 14.72 -0.25
CA VAL A 2 15.25 15.79 0.78
C VAL A 2 16.17 15.49 1.96
N ALA A 3 16.36 14.22 2.33
CA ALA A 3 17.26 13.84 3.41
C ALA A 3 18.69 14.40 3.26
N SER A 4 19.22 14.43 2.04
CA SER A 4 20.55 14.98 1.75
C SER A 4 20.64 16.50 1.95
N MET A 5 19.49 17.18 1.94
CA MET A 5 19.42 18.62 2.19
C MET A 5 19.25 18.95 3.69
N LEU A 6 18.58 18.07 4.45
CA LEU A 6 18.26 18.31 5.86
C LEU A 6 19.47 18.16 6.79
N TYR A 7 20.44 17.34 6.42
CA TYR A 7 21.53 16.96 7.32
C TYR A 7 22.91 17.24 6.71
N ARG A 8 23.77 17.92 7.47
CA ARG A 8 25.15 18.23 7.08
C ARG A 8 26.06 17.00 7.06
N ASP A 9 25.72 15.98 7.84
CA ASP A 9 26.43 14.70 7.95
C ASP A 9 25.90 13.62 6.99
N TYR A 10 24.91 13.92 6.14
CA TYR A 10 24.33 12.92 5.22
C TYR A 10 25.39 12.33 4.29
N SER A 11 25.60 11.01 4.35
CA SER A 11 26.62 10.27 3.58
C SER A 11 28.06 10.75 3.81
N ARG A 12 28.36 11.35 4.96
CA ARG A 12 29.70 11.81 5.34
C ARG A 12 30.19 11.10 6.59
N LYS A 13 31.51 10.98 6.72
CA LYS A 13 32.16 10.41 7.91
C LYS A 13 32.33 11.49 8.98
N ASP A 14 32.62 11.03 10.20
CA ASP A 14 33.00 11.93 11.29
C ASP A 14 34.20 12.77 10.90
N GLY A 15 34.11 14.09 11.11
CA GLY A 15 35.13 15.07 10.71
C GLY A 15 35.06 15.55 9.26
N GLU A 16 34.18 15.01 8.42
CA GLU A 16 33.97 15.47 7.02
C GLU A 16 32.85 16.52 6.90
N TRP A 17 32.25 16.93 7.99
CA TRP A 17 31.19 17.94 8.02
C TRP A 17 31.39 18.91 9.19
N ILE A 18 30.77 20.09 9.07
CA ILE A 18 30.84 21.15 10.09
C ILE A 18 29.46 21.30 10.71
N PRO A 19 29.35 21.25 12.06
CA PRO A 19 28.10 21.49 12.77
C PRO A 19 27.49 22.87 12.44
N ASN A 20 26.16 22.98 12.61
CA ASN A 20 25.48 24.26 12.53
C ASN A 20 25.83 25.18 13.73
N GLU A 21 25.32 26.41 13.74
CA GLU A 21 25.60 27.39 14.81
C GLU A 21 25.19 26.97 16.22
N TYR A 22 24.32 25.94 16.33
CA TYR A 22 23.87 25.36 17.60
C TYR A 22 24.62 24.05 17.95
N GLY A 23 25.60 23.66 17.13
CA GLY A 23 26.36 22.42 17.33
C GLY A 23 25.65 21.16 16.79
N GLY A 24 24.51 21.29 16.15
CA GLY A 24 23.73 20.20 15.56
C GLY A 24 24.13 19.86 14.12
N ARG A 25 23.56 18.78 13.61
CA ARG A 25 23.81 18.29 12.25
C ARG A 25 22.80 18.81 11.21
N GLU A 26 21.77 19.51 11.64
CA GLU A 26 20.72 20.02 10.77
C GLU A 26 21.27 21.16 9.90
N ASN A 27 20.94 21.13 8.60
CA ASN A 27 21.29 22.19 7.65
C ASN A 27 20.19 23.26 7.65
N LEU A 28 20.34 24.24 8.56
CA LEU A 28 19.33 25.27 8.83
C LEU A 28 18.98 26.09 7.59
N GLU A 29 19.98 26.39 6.78
CA GLU A 29 19.83 27.18 5.55
C GLU A 29 19.01 26.42 4.49
N ALA A 30 19.25 25.11 4.34
CA ALA A 30 18.48 24.29 3.41
C ALA A 30 17.05 24.04 3.91
N ILE A 31 16.86 23.90 5.22
CA ILE A 31 15.51 23.81 5.85
C ILE A 31 14.71 25.07 5.58
N ASP A 32 15.30 26.27 5.76
CA ASP A 32 14.66 27.55 5.45
C ASP A 32 14.34 27.66 3.95
N LEU A 33 15.28 27.26 3.08
CA LEU A 33 15.05 27.22 1.64
C LEU A 33 13.85 26.35 1.27
N LEU A 34 13.75 25.13 1.79
CA LEU A 34 12.65 24.20 1.52
C LEU A 34 11.30 24.77 1.96
N ARG A 35 11.23 25.37 3.14
CA ARG A 35 10.02 26.03 3.63
C ARG A 35 9.58 27.16 2.72
N ARG A 36 10.49 28.09 2.41
CA ARG A 36 10.19 29.22 1.53
C ARG A 36 9.86 28.80 0.11
N MET A 37 10.50 27.74 -0.39
CA MET A 37 10.18 27.15 -1.70
C MET A 37 8.74 26.67 -1.73
N ASN A 38 8.32 25.84 -0.76
CA ASN A 38 6.96 25.31 -0.69
C ASN A 38 5.92 26.43 -0.52
N GLU A 39 6.19 27.43 0.35
CA GLU A 39 5.32 28.60 0.51
C GLU A 39 5.17 29.38 -0.81
N ALA A 40 6.26 29.59 -1.53
CA ALA A 40 6.23 30.29 -2.81
C ALA A 40 5.48 29.49 -3.90
N VAL A 41 5.69 28.18 -3.96
CA VAL A 41 4.98 27.31 -4.91
C VAL A 41 3.47 27.38 -4.65
N TYR A 42 3.01 27.12 -3.44
CA TYR A 42 1.57 27.13 -3.14
C TYR A 42 0.91 28.50 -3.22
N ARG A 43 1.67 29.59 -2.96
CA ARG A 43 1.16 30.95 -3.14
C ARG A 43 0.92 31.30 -4.62
N ASN A 44 1.82 30.88 -5.50
CA ASN A 44 1.77 31.25 -6.92
C ASN A 44 1.06 30.19 -7.79
N PHE A 45 1.06 28.94 -7.35
CA PHE A 45 0.52 27.79 -8.09
C PHE A 45 -0.24 26.86 -7.15
N PRO A 46 -1.45 27.25 -6.68
CA PRO A 46 -2.19 26.53 -5.64
C PRO A 46 -2.62 25.10 -6.04
N ASP A 47 -2.69 24.81 -7.35
CA ASP A 47 -3.06 23.49 -7.88
C ASP A 47 -1.86 22.52 -8.01
N VAL A 48 -0.64 22.99 -7.78
CA VAL A 48 0.56 22.16 -7.83
C VAL A 48 0.76 21.46 -6.49
N GLN A 49 1.27 20.23 -6.53
CA GLN A 49 1.64 19.48 -5.34
C GLN A 49 3.15 19.22 -5.32
N THR A 50 3.77 19.37 -4.15
CA THR A 50 5.18 19.03 -3.93
C THR A 50 5.28 17.72 -3.17
N TYR A 51 6.19 16.85 -3.59
CA TYR A 51 6.41 15.53 -3.01
C TYR A 51 7.84 15.43 -2.50
N ALA A 52 8.00 14.97 -1.26
CA ALA A 52 9.32 14.75 -0.67
C ALA A 52 9.66 13.27 -0.67
N GLU A 53 10.82 12.92 -1.22
CA GLU A 53 11.52 11.70 -0.87
C GLU A 53 12.41 12.02 0.34
N GLU A 54 12.01 11.53 1.49
CA GLU A 54 12.73 11.70 2.76
C GLU A 54 12.68 10.39 3.53
N SER A 55 13.83 9.74 3.65
CA SER A 55 13.97 8.38 4.19
C SER A 55 14.37 8.34 5.67
N THR A 56 14.57 9.51 6.29
CA THR A 56 14.94 9.59 7.71
C THR A 56 13.71 9.79 8.61
N ALA A 57 13.94 9.84 9.91
CA ALA A 57 12.90 10.14 10.90
C ALA A 57 12.60 11.65 11.06
N TRP A 58 12.93 12.49 10.06
CA TRP A 58 12.60 13.92 10.14
C TRP A 58 11.09 14.12 10.26
N PRO A 59 10.61 14.85 11.29
CA PRO A 59 9.18 15.02 11.53
C PRO A 59 8.59 16.12 10.66
N MET A 60 7.27 16.04 10.44
CA MET A 60 6.45 17.11 9.86
C MET A 60 6.90 17.56 8.46
N VAL A 61 7.40 16.63 7.64
CA VAL A 61 7.81 16.92 6.25
C VAL A 61 6.63 17.46 5.44
N SER A 62 5.45 16.84 5.58
CA SER A 62 4.22 17.21 4.88
C SER A 62 3.23 18.02 5.74
N ARG A 63 3.72 18.63 6.79
CA ARG A 63 2.90 19.56 7.61
C ARG A 63 3.19 21.01 7.21
N PRO A 64 2.22 21.92 7.41
CA PRO A 64 2.37 23.34 7.10
C PRO A 64 3.56 24.00 7.80
N THR A 65 4.19 24.95 7.14
CA THR A 65 5.36 25.69 7.67
C THR A 65 5.06 26.45 8.95
N HIS A 66 3.86 27.01 9.09
CA HIS A 66 3.45 27.78 10.27
C HIS A 66 3.31 26.94 11.57
N VAL A 67 3.20 25.61 11.46
CA VAL A 67 3.25 24.69 12.61
C VAL A 67 4.62 24.03 12.78
N GLY A 68 5.63 24.48 12.01
CA GLY A 68 7.01 23.97 12.08
C GLY A 68 7.37 22.94 11.03
N GLY A 69 6.45 22.55 10.13
CA GLY A 69 6.69 21.60 9.06
C GLY A 69 7.57 22.16 7.92
N LEU A 70 7.91 21.29 6.95
CA LEU A 70 8.64 21.68 5.74
C LEU A 70 7.72 22.18 4.62
N GLY A 71 6.40 21.97 4.73
CA GLY A 71 5.39 22.48 3.80
C GLY A 71 5.22 21.67 2.52
N PHE A 72 5.77 20.47 2.42
CA PHE A 72 5.45 19.57 1.30
C PHE A 72 3.99 19.12 1.36
N GLY A 73 3.41 18.86 0.19
CA GLY A 73 2.06 18.28 0.12
C GLY A 73 2.06 16.81 0.54
N PHE A 74 3.10 16.07 0.14
CA PHE A 74 3.22 14.64 0.39
C PHE A 74 4.66 14.23 0.70
N LYS A 75 4.78 13.05 1.37
CA LYS A 75 6.03 12.35 1.62
C LYS A 75 5.93 10.90 1.14
N TRP A 76 6.96 10.39 0.48
CA TRP A 76 7.05 8.97 0.16
C TRP A 76 7.18 8.14 1.43
N ASP A 77 6.42 7.04 1.50
CA ASP A 77 6.45 6.10 2.62
C ASP A 77 7.50 5.00 2.36
N MET A 78 8.75 5.35 2.62
CA MET A 78 9.89 4.42 2.42
C MET A 78 9.83 3.25 3.42
N GLY A 79 9.29 3.46 4.62
CA GLY A 79 9.09 2.40 5.61
C GLY A 79 8.12 1.34 5.11
N TRP A 80 6.96 1.74 4.62
CA TRP A 80 5.99 0.83 4.01
C TRP A 80 6.60 0.04 2.84
N MET A 81 7.35 0.70 1.97
CA MET A 81 7.99 0.06 0.82
C MET A 81 8.96 -1.04 1.27
N HIS A 82 9.84 -0.74 2.22
CA HIS A 82 10.80 -1.71 2.74
C HIS A 82 10.14 -2.90 3.43
N ASP A 83 9.19 -2.65 4.31
CA ASP A 83 8.48 -3.69 5.06
C ASP A 83 7.68 -4.59 4.11
N MET A 84 6.93 -4.00 3.20
CA MET A 84 6.08 -4.74 2.25
C MET A 84 6.90 -5.59 1.29
N LEU A 85 7.95 -5.04 0.67
CA LEU A 85 8.81 -5.80 -0.23
C LEU A 85 9.62 -6.85 0.52
N GLY A 86 10.11 -6.54 1.72
CA GLY A 86 10.80 -7.48 2.59
C GLY A 86 9.91 -8.67 2.98
N TYR A 87 8.67 -8.41 3.37
CA TYR A 87 7.70 -9.46 3.71
C TYR A 87 7.38 -10.36 2.52
N LEU A 88 7.03 -9.76 1.38
CA LEU A 88 6.60 -10.52 0.19
C LEU A 88 7.74 -11.29 -0.50
N ALA A 89 8.98 -10.83 -0.37
CA ALA A 89 10.15 -11.55 -0.89
C ALA A 89 10.46 -12.85 -0.11
N ARG A 90 9.91 -13.02 1.09
CA ARG A 90 10.10 -14.24 1.87
C ARG A 90 9.27 -15.40 1.31
N ASP A 91 9.85 -16.61 1.40
CA ASP A 91 9.09 -17.83 1.20
C ASP A 91 7.86 -17.81 2.15
N PRO A 92 6.65 -18.14 1.66
CA PRO A 92 5.43 -18.12 2.46
C PRO A 92 5.50 -18.89 3.78
N ILE A 93 6.31 -19.96 3.88
CA ILE A 93 6.49 -20.73 5.13
C ILE A 93 7.10 -19.91 6.26
N HIS A 94 7.82 -18.84 5.95
CA HIS A 94 8.48 -17.98 6.93
C HIS A 94 7.66 -16.74 7.27
N ARG A 95 6.65 -16.38 6.49
CA ARG A 95 5.87 -15.15 6.64
C ARG A 95 5.20 -15.01 7.99
N ARG A 96 4.79 -16.12 8.59
CA ARG A 96 4.18 -16.14 9.94
C ARG A 96 5.03 -15.53 11.04
N PHE A 97 6.35 -15.52 10.88
CA PHE A 97 7.28 -14.92 11.85
C PHE A 97 7.51 -13.41 11.64
N HIS A 98 6.90 -12.84 10.61
CA HIS A 98 7.13 -11.47 10.16
C HIS A 98 5.84 -10.65 9.98
N GLN A 99 4.73 -11.12 10.56
CA GLN A 99 3.41 -10.48 10.45
C GLN A 99 3.44 -8.99 10.85
N ASN A 100 4.31 -8.61 11.79
CA ASN A 100 4.50 -7.24 12.24
C ASN A 100 4.97 -6.29 11.14
N GLU A 101 5.65 -6.75 10.10
CA GLU A 101 6.07 -5.91 8.97
C GLU A 101 4.85 -5.39 8.19
N LEU A 102 3.75 -6.15 8.16
CA LEU A 102 2.49 -5.72 7.53
C LEU A 102 1.73 -4.68 8.36
N THR A 103 1.92 -4.68 9.68
CA THR A 103 1.09 -3.92 10.62
C THR A 103 1.77 -2.67 11.16
N PHE A 104 3.10 -2.65 11.22
CA PHE A 104 3.90 -1.60 11.85
C PHE A 104 3.61 -0.21 11.28
N ARG A 105 3.41 -0.11 9.97
CA ARG A 105 3.09 1.15 9.30
C ARG A 105 1.91 1.90 9.95
N MET A 106 0.90 1.18 10.41
CA MET A 106 -0.32 1.82 10.92
C MET A 106 -0.10 2.61 12.22
N ILE A 107 1.05 2.43 12.89
CA ILE A 107 1.45 3.22 14.07
C ILE A 107 1.75 4.67 13.67
N TYR A 108 2.27 4.92 12.46
CA TYR A 108 2.67 6.25 12.00
C TYR A 108 1.92 6.75 10.75
N ALA A 109 0.98 5.97 10.21
CA ALA A 109 0.32 6.21 8.93
C ALA A 109 -0.33 7.61 8.79
N TRP A 110 -0.72 8.24 9.89
CA TRP A 110 -1.33 9.58 9.93
C TRP A 110 -0.38 10.68 10.40
N GLY A 111 0.90 10.36 10.64
CA GLY A 111 1.94 11.34 10.98
C GLY A 111 2.25 12.31 9.84
N GLU A 112 2.14 11.83 8.61
CA GLU A 112 2.42 12.56 7.36
C GLU A 112 1.32 12.30 6.31
N SER A 113 1.31 13.08 5.24
CA SER A 113 0.52 12.79 4.03
C SER A 113 1.33 11.84 3.15
N PHE A 114 1.16 10.54 3.37
CA PHE A 114 1.99 9.53 2.73
C PHE A 114 1.57 9.16 1.31
N VAL A 115 2.59 8.86 0.48
CA VAL A 115 2.47 8.15 -0.79
C VAL A 115 3.11 6.78 -0.64
N LEU A 116 2.35 5.71 -0.84
CA LEU A 116 2.85 4.34 -0.87
C LEU A 116 3.63 4.16 -2.17
N SER A 117 4.95 4.28 -2.10
CA SER A 117 5.80 4.37 -3.28
C SER A 117 6.41 3.03 -3.65
N LEU A 118 6.18 2.62 -4.90
CA LEU A 118 6.97 1.63 -5.62
C LEU A 118 7.58 2.40 -6.79
N SER A 119 8.73 3.01 -6.56
CA SER A 119 9.37 3.95 -7.48
C SER A 119 10.36 3.24 -8.43
N HIS A 120 11.09 4.03 -9.21
CA HIS A 120 12.17 3.52 -10.03
C HIS A 120 13.28 2.88 -9.19
N ASP A 121 13.53 3.37 -7.98
CA ASP A 121 14.60 2.88 -7.12
C ASP A 121 14.46 1.40 -6.74
N GLU A 122 13.24 0.87 -6.74
CA GLU A 122 12.99 -0.55 -6.44
C GLU A 122 13.28 -1.46 -7.64
N VAL A 123 13.44 -0.92 -8.84
CA VAL A 123 13.54 -1.68 -10.10
C VAL A 123 14.75 -1.33 -10.97
N VAL A 124 15.78 -0.71 -10.39
CA VAL A 124 17.04 -0.31 -11.08
C VAL A 124 18.28 -0.74 -10.29
N HIS A 125 19.44 -0.64 -10.92
CA HIS A 125 20.76 -0.81 -10.29
C HIS A 125 20.99 -2.16 -9.62
N GLY A 126 20.58 -3.25 -10.28
CA GLY A 126 20.77 -4.63 -9.79
C GLY A 126 19.73 -5.08 -8.75
N LYS A 127 18.68 -4.30 -8.53
CA LYS A 127 17.59 -4.67 -7.62
C LYS A 127 16.55 -5.59 -8.27
N GLY A 128 16.61 -5.79 -9.59
CA GLY A 128 15.65 -6.60 -10.35
C GLY A 128 14.28 -5.93 -10.50
N SER A 129 13.29 -6.67 -11.02
CA SER A 129 11.90 -6.19 -11.16
C SER A 129 11.07 -6.50 -9.91
N LEU A 130 9.88 -5.89 -9.78
CA LEU A 130 8.95 -6.19 -8.68
C LEU A 130 8.55 -7.67 -8.69
N VAL A 131 8.17 -8.21 -9.84
CA VAL A 131 7.81 -9.64 -9.95
C VAL A 131 8.99 -10.56 -9.70
N GLY A 132 10.20 -10.15 -10.07
CA GLY A 132 11.43 -10.92 -9.84
C GLY A 132 11.81 -11.06 -8.36
N LYS A 133 11.29 -10.19 -7.49
CA LYS A 133 11.49 -10.27 -6.02
C LYS A 133 10.56 -11.31 -5.37
N MET A 134 9.51 -11.73 -6.07
CA MET A 134 8.48 -12.62 -5.52
C MET A 134 8.96 -14.08 -5.56
N PRO A 135 8.77 -14.85 -4.47
CA PRO A 135 9.16 -16.26 -4.40
C PRO A 135 8.19 -17.16 -5.17
N GLY A 136 8.65 -18.39 -5.43
CA GLY A 136 7.85 -19.43 -6.01
C GLY A 136 7.97 -19.54 -7.53
N ASP A 137 7.06 -20.31 -8.14
CA ASP A 137 6.95 -20.46 -9.58
C ASP A 137 6.36 -19.21 -10.27
N ALA A 138 6.24 -19.23 -11.59
CA ALA A 138 5.77 -18.08 -12.35
C ALA A 138 4.36 -17.63 -11.96
N TRP A 139 3.45 -18.57 -11.65
CA TRP A 139 2.10 -18.26 -11.20
C TRP A 139 2.12 -17.62 -9.80
N GLN A 140 2.88 -18.20 -8.86
CA GLN A 140 3.03 -17.70 -7.51
C GLN A 140 3.68 -16.31 -7.47
N GLN A 141 4.64 -16.04 -8.34
CA GLN A 141 5.26 -14.72 -8.48
C GLN A 141 4.23 -13.65 -8.87
N LEU A 142 3.41 -13.93 -9.89
CA LEU A 142 2.36 -13.00 -10.31
C LEU A 142 1.23 -12.89 -9.28
N ALA A 143 0.89 -13.98 -8.58
CA ALA A 143 -0.07 -13.95 -7.47
C ALA A 143 0.43 -13.04 -6.31
N ASN A 144 1.69 -13.16 -5.91
CA ASN A 144 2.32 -12.28 -4.92
C ASN A 144 2.38 -10.83 -5.40
N LEU A 145 2.60 -10.57 -6.69
CA LEU A 145 2.57 -9.23 -7.26
C LEU A 145 1.16 -8.62 -7.17
N ARG A 146 0.11 -9.40 -7.46
CA ARG A 146 -1.28 -8.97 -7.26
C ARG A 146 -1.59 -8.68 -5.80
N LEU A 147 -1.05 -9.49 -4.86
CA LEU A 147 -1.14 -9.20 -3.41
C LEU A 147 -0.47 -7.88 -3.04
N LEU A 148 0.74 -7.61 -3.55
CA LEU A 148 1.45 -6.35 -3.32
C LEU A 148 0.60 -5.15 -3.74
N PHE A 149 0.01 -5.22 -4.93
CA PHE A 149 -0.84 -4.14 -5.44
C PHE A 149 -2.15 -4.02 -4.64
N ALA A 150 -2.76 -5.14 -4.23
CA ALA A 150 -3.91 -5.09 -3.33
C ALA A 150 -3.57 -4.36 -2.02
N CYS A 151 -2.42 -4.67 -1.39
CA CYS A 151 -1.95 -3.95 -0.20
C CYS A 151 -1.76 -2.46 -0.48
N GLN A 152 -1.12 -2.12 -1.60
CA GLN A 152 -0.87 -0.74 -1.97
C GLN A 152 -2.18 0.05 -2.18
N TRP A 153 -3.16 -0.51 -2.91
CA TRP A 153 -4.39 0.20 -3.26
C TRP A 153 -5.40 0.29 -2.12
N THR A 154 -5.42 -0.68 -1.22
CA THR A 154 -6.45 -0.74 -0.17
C THR A 154 -6.02 -0.10 1.16
N GLN A 155 -4.72 0.02 1.44
CA GLN A 155 -4.23 0.74 2.61
C GLN A 155 -4.36 2.28 2.43
N PRO A 156 -4.48 3.05 3.53
CA PRO A 156 -4.53 4.52 3.47
C PRO A 156 -3.28 5.13 2.83
N GLY A 157 -3.43 6.24 2.13
CA GLY A 157 -2.36 6.98 1.45
C GLY A 157 -2.48 6.98 -0.06
N LYS A 158 -1.74 7.85 -0.75
CA LYS A 158 -1.70 7.92 -2.21
C LYS A 158 -0.81 6.80 -2.77
N LYS A 159 -0.95 6.50 -4.06
CA LYS A 159 -0.29 5.36 -4.72
C LYS A 159 0.70 5.87 -5.76
N LEU A 160 1.89 5.27 -5.78
CA LEU A 160 2.86 5.48 -6.83
C LEU A 160 3.40 4.13 -7.28
N LEU A 161 3.18 3.83 -8.55
CA LEU A 161 3.72 2.65 -9.21
C LEU A 161 4.53 3.09 -10.42
N PHE A 162 5.79 2.67 -10.48
CA PHE A 162 6.66 3.01 -11.59
C PHE A 162 6.35 2.14 -12.82
N MET A 163 6.56 2.72 -14.00
CA MET A 163 6.23 2.13 -15.30
C MET A 163 6.78 0.72 -15.48
N GLY A 164 5.98 -0.17 -16.07
CA GLY A 164 6.28 -1.58 -16.26
C GLY A 164 5.87 -2.48 -15.09
N GLY A 165 5.70 -1.93 -13.88
CA GLY A 165 5.21 -2.67 -12.73
C GLY A 165 3.77 -3.15 -12.94
N GLU A 166 2.93 -2.35 -13.59
CA GLU A 166 1.50 -2.59 -13.81
C GLU A 166 1.17 -3.82 -14.65
N PHE A 167 2.11 -4.32 -15.41
CA PHE A 167 1.98 -5.59 -16.14
C PHE A 167 3.03 -6.63 -15.76
N GLY A 168 3.76 -6.39 -14.65
CA GLY A 168 4.71 -7.35 -14.11
C GLY A 168 5.94 -7.56 -14.98
N GLN A 169 6.52 -6.45 -15.53
CA GLN A 169 7.77 -6.52 -16.30
C GLN A 169 8.82 -7.36 -15.56
N ARG A 170 9.42 -8.34 -16.24
CA ARG A 170 10.39 -9.26 -15.62
C ARG A 170 11.81 -8.70 -15.61
N ALA A 171 12.16 -7.95 -16.66
CA ALA A 171 13.46 -7.29 -16.73
C ALA A 171 13.50 -6.09 -15.76
N GLU A 172 14.69 -5.82 -15.23
CA GLU A 172 14.98 -4.56 -14.54
C GLU A 172 14.74 -3.39 -15.51
N TRP A 173 14.20 -2.29 -15.00
CA TRP A 173 13.96 -1.10 -15.83
C TRP A 173 15.27 -0.52 -16.39
N ASN A 174 15.24 -0.14 -17.64
CA ASN A 174 16.40 0.44 -18.33
C ASN A 174 15.94 1.59 -19.23
N HIS A 175 16.52 2.77 -19.03
CA HIS A 175 16.20 3.99 -19.78
C HIS A 175 16.56 3.93 -21.27
N ASP A 176 17.48 3.02 -21.67
CA ASP A 176 17.90 2.84 -23.07
C ASP A 176 17.01 1.88 -23.87
N ARG A 177 15.97 1.34 -23.22
CA ARG A 177 15.07 0.34 -23.83
C ARG A 177 13.61 0.74 -23.67
N SER A 178 12.78 0.29 -24.63
CA SER A 178 11.34 0.24 -24.43
C SER A 178 10.99 -0.73 -23.31
N LEU A 179 9.84 -0.53 -22.66
CA LEU A 179 9.25 -1.53 -21.78
C LEU A 179 8.95 -2.83 -22.56
N ASP A 180 8.90 -3.93 -21.84
CA ASP A 180 8.70 -5.29 -22.42
C ASP A 180 7.22 -5.52 -22.78
N TRP A 181 6.65 -4.66 -23.64
CA TRP A 181 5.23 -4.69 -24.05
C TRP A 181 4.78 -6.02 -24.63
N HIS A 182 5.70 -6.82 -25.19
CA HIS A 182 5.42 -8.17 -25.67
C HIS A 182 4.92 -9.12 -24.57
N LEU A 183 5.17 -8.82 -23.29
CA LEU A 183 4.63 -9.61 -22.18
C LEU A 183 3.10 -9.57 -22.12
N LEU A 184 2.46 -8.55 -22.68
CA LEU A 184 0.99 -8.46 -22.73
C LEU A 184 0.35 -9.49 -23.67
N ASP A 185 1.14 -10.16 -24.53
CA ASP A 185 0.69 -11.30 -25.31
C ASP A 185 0.46 -12.56 -24.43
N ASP A 186 1.04 -12.56 -23.20
CA ASP A 186 0.78 -13.59 -22.19
C ASP A 186 -0.43 -13.19 -21.34
N PRO A 187 -1.51 -14.01 -21.30
CA PRO A 187 -2.70 -13.73 -20.51
C PRO A 187 -2.42 -13.49 -19.02
N ALA A 188 -1.36 -14.08 -18.46
CA ALA A 188 -1.01 -13.89 -17.06
C ALA A 188 -0.51 -12.46 -16.76
N HIS A 189 0.29 -11.89 -17.67
CA HIS A 189 0.76 -10.50 -17.58
C HIS A 189 -0.35 -9.48 -17.92
N ALA A 190 -1.16 -9.79 -18.94
CA ALA A 190 -2.35 -9.00 -19.26
C ALA A 190 -3.34 -8.98 -18.08
N GLY A 191 -3.48 -10.10 -17.37
CA GLY A 191 -4.28 -10.20 -16.15
C GLY A 191 -3.78 -9.31 -15.02
N VAL A 192 -2.47 -9.17 -14.82
CA VAL A 192 -1.91 -8.22 -13.84
C VAL A 192 -2.24 -6.79 -14.22
N MET A 193 -2.13 -6.41 -15.49
CA MET A 193 -2.50 -5.07 -15.96
C MET A 193 -3.98 -4.79 -15.75
N GLN A 194 -4.85 -5.78 -16.03
CA GLN A 194 -6.29 -5.68 -15.76
C GLN A 194 -6.55 -5.52 -14.25
N TRP A 195 -5.81 -6.25 -13.40
CA TRP A 195 -5.90 -6.11 -11.95
C TRP A 195 -5.62 -4.68 -11.48
N VAL A 196 -4.53 -4.06 -11.97
CA VAL A 196 -4.20 -2.67 -11.63
C VAL A 196 -5.28 -1.69 -12.13
N ALA A 197 -5.83 -1.92 -13.33
CA ALA A 197 -6.92 -1.11 -13.86
C ALA A 197 -8.18 -1.19 -12.98
N ASP A 198 -8.53 -2.39 -12.51
CA ASP A 198 -9.72 -2.58 -11.66
C ASP A 198 -9.50 -2.08 -10.23
N LEU A 199 -8.28 -2.17 -9.70
CA LEU A 199 -7.90 -1.52 -8.44
C LEU A 199 -8.04 0.02 -8.53
N ASN A 200 -7.61 0.64 -9.63
CA ASN A 200 -7.79 2.07 -9.88
C ASN A 200 -9.28 2.44 -9.93
N ARG A 201 -10.09 1.64 -10.62
CA ARG A 201 -11.55 1.84 -10.69
C ARG A 201 -12.17 1.73 -9.30
N ALA A 202 -11.86 0.66 -8.56
CA ALA A 202 -12.38 0.47 -7.21
C ALA A 202 -11.98 1.63 -6.28
N MET A 203 -10.74 2.11 -6.36
CA MET A 203 -10.28 3.24 -5.56
C MET A 203 -11.05 4.53 -5.86
N THR A 204 -11.46 4.76 -7.11
CA THR A 204 -12.22 5.97 -7.48
C THR A 204 -13.72 5.83 -7.18
N GLU A 205 -14.28 4.64 -7.34
CA GLU A 205 -15.72 4.39 -7.19
C GLU A 205 -16.13 4.08 -5.74
N GLN A 206 -15.20 3.59 -4.89
CA GLN A 206 -15.52 3.24 -3.51
C GLN A 206 -15.09 4.35 -2.54
N PRO A 207 -16.03 5.14 -1.99
CA PRO A 207 -15.72 6.23 -1.06
C PRO A 207 -14.90 5.79 0.14
N ALA A 208 -15.12 4.57 0.63
CA ALA A 208 -14.39 4.00 1.74
C ALA A 208 -12.87 3.87 1.48
N LEU A 209 -12.43 3.78 0.21
CA LEU A 209 -11.01 3.61 -0.12
C LEU A 209 -10.24 4.93 -0.23
N HIS A 210 -10.91 6.09 -0.26
CA HIS A 210 -10.22 7.36 -0.48
C HIS A 210 -10.69 8.56 0.38
N GLN A 211 -11.96 8.59 0.84
CA GLN A 211 -12.51 9.79 1.50
C GLN A 211 -11.83 10.14 2.82
N LEU A 212 -11.38 9.13 3.57
CA LEU A 212 -10.76 9.27 4.89
C LEU A 212 -9.30 8.77 4.87
N ASP A 213 -8.58 8.99 3.79
CA ASP A 213 -7.18 8.54 3.66
C ASP A 213 -6.22 9.18 4.67
N HIS A 214 -6.55 10.37 5.16
CA HIS A 214 -5.74 11.14 6.12
C HIS A 214 -6.32 11.15 7.52
N ASP A 215 -7.36 10.36 7.75
CA ASP A 215 -8.11 10.30 9.00
C ASP A 215 -8.03 8.88 9.59
N PRO A 216 -7.59 8.70 10.84
CA PRO A 216 -7.58 7.39 11.49
C PRO A 216 -8.96 6.72 11.52
N ASP A 217 -10.05 7.49 11.53
CA ASP A 217 -11.42 6.97 11.49
C ASP A 217 -11.78 6.28 10.16
N GLY A 218 -10.91 6.38 9.16
CA GLY A 218 -11.04 5.69 7.87
C GLY A 218 -10.50 4.27 7.81
N PHE A 219 -9.84 3.79 8.89
CA PHE A 219 -9.19 2.47 8.92
C PHE A 219 -9.41 1.75 10.23
N PHE A 220 -9.74 0.47 10.17
CA PHE A 220 -9.95 -0.37 11.35
C PHE A 220 -9.35 -1.76 11.12
N TRP A 221 -8.50 -2.21 12.01
CA TRP A 221 -8.11 -3.61 12.05
C TRP A 221 -9.33 -4.49 12.38
N ILE A 222 -9.51 -5.56 11.61
CA ILE A 222 -10.44 -6.64 11.95
C ILE A 222 -9.66 -7.73 12.66
N ASP A 223 -8.73 -8.38 11.97
CA ASP A 223 -7.79 -9.31 12.58
C ASP A 223 -6.40 -9.13 11.94
N PHE A 224 -5.42 -8.85 12.78
CA PHE A 224 -4.00 -8.76 12.41
C PHE A 224 -3.14 -9.75 13.18
N SER A 225 -3.75 -10.64 13.95
CA SER A 225 -3.08 -11.54 14.89
C SER A 225 -2.91 -12.98 14.36
N ASP A 226 -3.58 -13.37 13.27
CA ASP A 226 -3.51 -14.72 12.71
C ASP A 226 -2.21 -14.93 11.90
N ALA A 227 -1.09 -14.82 12.60
CA ALA A 227 0.24 -15.02 12.01
C ALA A 227 0.47 -16.47 11.58
N ASP A 228 -0.06 -17.45 12.29
CA ASP A 228 0.13 -18.87 11.97
C ASP A 228 -0.43 -19.23 10.60
N ASN A 229 -1.52 -18.59 10.22
CA ASN A 229 -2.13 -18.71 8.91
C ASN A 229 -1.62 -17.68 7.90
N SER A 230 -0.84 -16.68 8.35
CA SER A 230 -0.45 -15.51 7.54
C SER A 230 -1.67 -14.87 6.86
N VAL A 231 -2.75 -14.69 7.62
CA VAL A 231 -3.96 -13.99 7.19
C VAL A 231 -4.02 -12.64 7.90
N LEU A 232 -4.49 -11.65 7.17
CA LEU A 232 -4.66 -10.28 7.65
C LEU A 232 -5.99 -9.74 7.16
N SER A 233 -6.73 -9.04 8.02
CA SER A 233 -7.96 -8.36 7.60
C SER A 233 -8.14 -7.00 8.26
N PHE A 234 -8.67 -6.05 7.48
CA PHE A 234 -9.02 -4.72 7.95
C PHE A 234 -10.25 -4.18 7.22
N ALA A 235 -10.87 -3.16 7.79
CA ALA A 235 -11.95 -2.41 7.20
C ALA A 235 -11.52 -0.98 6.82
N ARG A 236 -12.07 -0.46 5.72
CA ARG A 236 -12.05 0.94 5.33
C ARG A 236 -13.45 1.49 5.41
N ARG A 237 -13.56 2.76 5.82
CA ARG A 237 -14.83 3.45 5.99
C ARG A 237 -14.89 4.73 5.17
N GLY A 238 -16.01 4.97 4.52
CA GLY A 238 -16.36 6.26 3.92
C GLY A 238 -17.15 7.15 4.90
N ARG A 239 -17.26 8.44 4.59
CA ARG A 239 -17.95 9.43 5.44
C ARG A 239 -19.42 9.11 5.66
N GLU A 240 -20.09 8.55 4.67
CA GLU A 240 -21.51 8.22 4.69
C GLU A 240 -21.78 6.78 5.21
N GLY A 241 -20.80 6.16 5.89
CA GLY A 241 -20.96 4.85 6.48
C GLY A 241 -20.82 3.68 5.51
N SER A 242 -20.33 3.90 4.29
CA SER A 242 -19.92 2.83 3.37
C SER A 242 -18.70 2.09 3.93
N TRP A 243 -18.69 0.76 3.80
CA TRP A 243 -17.61 -0.08 4.26
C TRP A 243 -17.01 -0.90 3.13
N VAL A 244 -15.69 -1.04 3.19
CA VAL A 244 -14.93 -2.03 2.44
C VAL A 244 -14.12 -2.85 3.44
N VAL A 245 -14.24 -4.17 3.36
CA VAL A 245 -13.43 -5.13 4.12
C VAL A 245 -12.44 -5.78 3.19
N VAL A 246 -11.19 -5.84 3.60
CA VAL A 246 -10.10 -6.46 2.83
C VAL A 246 -9.54 -7.61 3.64
N VAL A 247 -9.42 -8.78 2.99
CA VAL A 247 -8.86 -9.99 3.61
C VAL A 247 -7.74 -10.51 2.71
N PHE A 248 -6.57 -10.74 3.31
CA PHE A 248 -5.39 -11.26 2.63
C PHE A 248 -5.06 -12.66 3.12
N ASN A 249 -4.77 -13.56 2.21
CA ASN A 249 -4.12 -14.83 2.46
C ASN A 249 -2.73 -14.82 1.81
N PHE A 250 -1.70 -14.70 2.61
CA PHE A 250 -0.31 -14.65 2.14
C PHE A 250 0.34 -16.03 1.99
N THR A 251 -0.45 -17.11 2.01
CA THR A 251 0.02 -18.49 1.84
C THR A 251 -0.51 -19.14 0.56
N PRO A 252 0.22 -20.11 -0.04
CA PRO A 252 -0.24 -20.84 -1.21
C PRO A 252 -1.28 -21.92 -0.87
N ILE A 253 -1.98 -21.79 0.26
CA ILE A 253 -2.97 -22.74 0.75
C ILE A 253 -4.33 -22.07 0.76
N ALA A 254 -5.31 -22.61 0.04
CA ALA A 254 -6.69 -22.14 0.14
C ALA A 254 -7.26 -22.44 1.54
N ARG A 255 -8.08 -21.52 2.05
CA ARG A 255 -8.76 -21.69 3.34
C ARG A 255 -10.26 -21.62 3.13
N HIS A 256 -10.92 -22.73 3.43
CA HIS A 256 -12.38 -22.82 3.34
C HIS A 256 -13.00 -22.50 4.69
N ASP A 257 -14.24 -21.99 4.67
CA ASP A 257 -15.01 -21.64 5.86
C ASP A 257 -14.28 -20.72 6.86
N TYR A 258 -13.38 -19.85 6.32
CA TYR A 258 -12.63 -18.92 7.15
C TYR A 258 -13.54 -17.78 7.63
N ARG A 259 -13.66 -17.65 8.95
CA ARG A 259 -14.56 -16.68 9.57
C ARG A 259 -13.88 -15.32 9.75
N VAL A 260 -14.54 -14.26 9.30
CA VAL A 260 -14.06 -12.87 9.42
C VAL A 260 -15.17 -12.00 10.01
N GLY A 261 -14.84 -11.24 11.06
CA GLY A 261 -15.75 -10.22 11.60
C GLY A 261 -15.97 -9.09 10.59
N VAL A 262 -17.19 -8.57 10.52
CA VAL A 262 -17.55 -7.47 9.63
C VAL A 262 -18.33 -6.37 10.36
N PRO A 263 -18.13 -5.08 10.02
CA PRO A 263 -18.69 -3.96 10.77
C PRO A 263 -20.20 -3.73 10.57
N ALA A 264 -20.81 -4.40 9.60
CA ALA A 264 -22.25 -4.27 9.30
C ALA A 264 -22.85 -5.63 8.99
N GLY A 265 -24.12 -5.81 9.37
CA GLY A 265 -24.92 -6.96 8.97
C GLY A 265 -25.42 -6.85 7.54
N GLY A 266 -25.85 -7.98 6.96
CA GLY A 266 -26.44 -8.05 5.62
C GLY A 266 -25.53 -8.66 4.56
N THR A 267 -25.70 -8.23 3.31
CA THR A 267 -24.98 -8.75 2.16
C THR A 267 -23.64 -8.03 1.98
N TRP A 268 -22.59 -8.81 1.74
CA TRP A 268 -21.26 -8.34 1.37
C TRP A 268 -20.93 -8.84 -0.03
N TYR A 269 -20.69 -7.91 -0.95
CA TYR A 269 -20.36 -8.20 -2.33
C TYR A 269 -18.84 -8.34 -2.49
N GLU A 270 -18.39 -9.40 -3.14
CA GLU A 270 -17.00 -9.57 -3.56
C GLU A 270 -16.73 -8.59 -4.70
N LEU A 271 -16.24 -7.40 -4.36
CA LEU A 271 -15.93 -6.33 -5.31
C LEU A 271 -14.74 -6.70 -6.17
N LEU A 272 -13.69 -7.24 -5.56
CA LEU A 272 -12.47 -7.69 -6.22
C LEU A 272 -11.93 -8.96 -5.54
N ASN A 273 -11.43 -9.86 -6.37
CA ASN A 273 -10.73 -11.08 -5.96
C ASN A 273 -9.48 -11.25 -6.83
N SER A 274 -8.29 -11.11 -6.24
CA SER A 274 -7.04 -11.16 -6.99
C SER A 274 -6.72 -12.53 -7.58
N ASP A 275 -7.47 -13.59 -7.19
CA ASP A 275 -7.37 -14.95 -7.73
C ASP A 275 -8.45 -15.26 -8.80
N ALA A 276 -9.21 -14.26 -9.24
CA ALA A 276 -10.14 -14.45 -10.36
C ALA A 276 -9.39 -14.78 -11.65
N GLU A 277 -10.00 -15.63 -12.50
CA GLU A 277 -9.40 -16.09 -13.75
C GLU A 277 -9.02 -14.94 -14.69
N ILE A 278 -9.80 -13.86 -14.70
CA ILE A 278 -9.52 -12.66 -15.52
C ILE A 278 -8.19 -11.97 -15.18
N TYR A 279 -7.64 -12.23 -13.99
CA TYR A 279 -6.34 -11.72 -13.53
C TYR A 279 -5.24 -12.78 -13.59
N GLY A 280 -5.52 -13.97 -14.18
CA GLY A 280 -4.60 -15.09 -14.21
C GLY A 280 -4.55 -15.89 -12.90
N GLY A 281 -5.57 -15.80 -12.08
CA GLY A 281 -5.76 -16.60 -10.86
C GLY A 281 -6.37 -17.97 -11.13
N SER A 282 -6.61 -18.75 -10.06
CA SER A 282 -7.20 -20.09 -10.14
C SER A 282 -8.73 -20.08 -10.27
N GLY A 283 -9.38 -18.91 -10.08
CA GLY A 283 -10.83 -18.77 -10.09
C GLY A 283 -11.53 -19.16 -8.80
N LEU A 284 -10.76 -19.44 -7.73
CA LEU A 284 -11.35 -19.73 -6.43
C LEU A 284 -11.89 -18.42 -5.78
N GLY A 285 -13.11 -18.47 -5.20
CA GLY A 285 -13.74 -17.29 -4.62
C GLY A 285 -15.07 -17.61 -3.95
N ASN A 286 -15.91 -16.59 -3.78
CA ASN A 286 -17.14 -16.65 -2.98
C ASN A 286 -18.42 -16.46 -3.82
N GLY A 287 -18.36 -16.64 -5.13
CA GLY A 287 -19.53 -16.53 -6.00
C GLY A 287 -20.10 -15.12 -6.10
N GLY A 288 -19.32 -14.09 -5.83
CA GLY A 288 -19.69 -12.68 -5.97
C GLY A 288 -20.33 -12.04 -4.75
N GLN A 289 -20.85 -12.82 -3.78
CA GLN A 289 -21.42 -12.28 -2.53
C GLN A 289 -21.46 -13.31 -1.41
N VAL A 290 -21.46 -12.81 -0.17
CA VAL A 290 -21.68 -13.59 1.05
C VAL A 290 -22.63 -12.85 1.97
N HIS A 291 -23.30 -13.58 2.89
CA HIS A 291 -24.18 -13.01 3.89
C HIS A 291 -23.54 -13.13 5.28
N SER A 292 -23.64 -12.07 6.07
CA SER A 292 -23.21 -12.11 7.46
C SER A 292 -24.25 -12.78 8.34
N ASP A 293 -23.79 -13.35 9.43
CA ASP A 293 -24.61 -13.75 10.57
C ASP A 293 -24.29 -12.90 11.81
N ASP A 294 -25.10 -13.03 12.87
CA ASP A 294 -24.98 -12.23 14.11
C ASP A 294 -23.95 -12.83 15.09
N THR A 295 -22.84 -13.35 14.56
CA THR A 295 -21.72 -13.85 15.39
C THR A 295 -20.78 -12.73 15.76
N ASN A 296 -20.55 -12.54 17.06
CA ASN A 296 -19.50 -11.63 17.52
C ASN A 296 -18.12 -12.24 17.26
N LEU A 297 -17.34 -11.58 16.41
CA LEU A 297 -15.99 -12.04 16.03
C LEU A 297 -15.06 -10.85 15.76
N HIS A 298 -13.80 -10.94 16.18
CA HIS A 298 -12.77 -9.89 15.96
C HIS A 298 -13.23 -8.49 16.42
N GLY A 299 -14.02 -8.40 17.49
CA GLY A 299 -14.58 -7.14 17.97
C GLY A 299 -15.72 -6.56 17.12
N GLN A 300 -16.20 -7.29 16.11
CA GLN A 300 -17.35 -6.92 15.28
C GLN A 300 -18.60 -7.69 15.73
N SER A 301 -19.79 -7.10 15.52
CA SER A 301 -21.07 -7.72 15.88
C SER A 301 -21.59 -8.74 14.86
N HIS A 302 -21.00 -8.77 13.69
CA HIS A 302 -21.38 -9.67 12.59
C HIS A 302 -20.14 -10.38 12.05
N ALA A 303 -20.33 -11.52 11.41
CA ALA A 303 -19.26 -12.25 10.73
C ALA A 303 -19.72 -12.86 9.42
N VAL A 304 -18.78 -13.03 8.49
CA VAL A 304 -18.96 -13.75 7.22
C VAL A 304 -18.08 -15.00 7.21
N SER A 305 -18.50 -16.02 6.47
CA SER A 305 -17.68 -17.19 6.15
C SER A 305 -17.16 -17.06 4.73
N LEU A 306 -15.85 -17.20 4.54
CA LEU A 306 -15.17 -16.97 3.27
C LEU A 306 -14.33 -18.18 2.85
N THR A 307 -14.29 -18.42 1.56
CA THR A 307 -13.18 -19.15 0.94
C THR A 307 -12.09 -18.15 0.59
N LEU A 308 -10.93 -18.24 1.27
CA LEU A 308 -9.76 -17.42 0.97
C LEU A 308 -8.90 -18.16 -0.05
N PRO A 309 -8.76 -17.65 -1.27
CA PRO A 309 -7.90 -18.27 -2.27
C PRO A 309 -6.42 -18.23 -1.87
N PRO A 310 -5.56 -19.06 -2.48
CA PRO A 310 -4.13 -19.07 -2.21
C PRO A 310 -3.47 -17.81 -2.75
N LEU A 311 -2.55 -17.21 -1.97
CA LEU A 311 -1.80 -15.99 -2.35
C LEU A 311 -2.72 -14.90 -2.92
N ALA A 312 -3.81 -14.61 -2.22
CA ALA A 312 -4.87 -13.75 -2.74
C ALA A 312 -5.37 -12.70 -1.74
N ALA A 313 -5.94 -11.65 -2.30
CA ALA A 313 -6.69 -10.62 -1.60
C ALA A 313 -8.15 -10.63 -2.05
N LEU A 314 -9.06 -10.59 -1.09
CA LEU A 314 -10.48 -10.34 -1.30
C LEU A 314 -10.82 -8.94 -0.83
N VAL A 315 -11.52 -8.19 -1.66
CA VAL A 315 -12.07 -6.86 -1.34
C VAL A 315 -13.59 -6.97 -1.36
N LEU A 316 -14.20 -6.83 -0.20
CA LEU A 316 -15.64 -6.94 -0.01
C LEU A 316 -16.21 -5.55 0.26
N ARG A 317 -17.35 -5.20 -0.36
CA ARG A 317 -18.11 -4.00 -0.01
C ARG A 317 -19.43 -4.36 0.65
N SER A 318 -19.82 -3.57 1.65
CA SER A 318 -21.16 -3.71 2.24
C SER A 318 -22.25 -3.29 1.24
N GLU A 319 -23.42 -3.86 1.38
CA GLU A 319 -24.62 -3.29 0.79
C GLU A 319 -24.81 -1.87 1.36
N VAL A 320 -24.95 -0.88 0.48
CA VAL A 320 -25.23 0.49 0.92
C VAL A 320 -26.64 0.51 1.51
N GLN A 321 -26.76 0.65 2.83
CA GLN A 321 -28.05 0.96 3.44
C GLN A 321 -28.38 2.39 3.03
N VAL A 322 -29.27 2.53 2.08
CA VAL A 322 -29.95 3.81 1.81
C VAL A 322 -30.85 4.06 3.03
N ASN A 323 -30.32 4.80 4.01
CA ASN A 323 -31.17 5.34 5.06
C ASN A 323 -32.18 6.26 4.40
N GLY A 324 -33.45 5.79 4.31
CA GLY A 324 -34.58 6.55 3.78
C GLY A 324 -34.99 7.68 4.74
#